data_9405182a3c0920ec8d883533d518a6e5
#
_entry.id   9405182a3c0920ec8d883533d518a6e5
#
_cell.length_a   1.000
_cell.length_b   1.000
_cell.length_c   1.000
_cell.angle_alpha   90.00
_cell.angle_beta   90.00
_cell.angle_gamma   90.00
#
_symmetry.space_group_name_H-M   'P 1'
#
loop_
_entity.id
_entity.type
_entity.pdbx_description
1 polymer ?
#
loop_
_entity_poly.entity_id
_entity_poly.type
_entity_poly.pdbx_seq_one_letter_code
_entity_poly.pdbx_strand_id
1 'polypeptide(L)'
;MQGCRRAFDAQKARLEAFLGNPFGDAVKTEACLVSSPRVMKDFSTGEGRVFLLGEAAGFISASSFEGLSSAMYSGKMLADAIAGSTSYEDAQRAYRKKTRSLRLRLRMKSVKRAFLCTPFTRKLIMKSGIQSIRPFAKHNL
;
A
#
# COMPACT_ATOMS: atom_id res chain seq x y z
N MET A 1 15.44 -7.40 10.10
CA MET A 1 14.38 -8.36 10.47
C MET A 1 14.09 -8.45 11.97
N GLN A 2 15.09 -8.43 12.87
CA GLN A 2 14.86 -8.50 14.33
C GLN A 2 13.91 -7.43 14.89
N GLY A 3 13.94 -6.20 14.37
CA GLY A 3 13.05 -5.13 14.82
C GLY A 3 11.57 -5.36 14.51
N CYS A 4 11.25 -5.97 13.36
CA CYS A 4 9.87 -6.29 12.99
C CYS A 4 9.29 -7.37 13.88
N ARG A 5 10.09 -8.40 14.22
CA ARG A 5 9.65 -9.47 15.11
C ARG A 5 9.34 -8.94 16.51
N ARG A 6 10.24 -8.12 17.08
CA ARG A 6 9.99 -7.48 18.40
C ARG A 6 8.71 -6.62 18.39
N ALA A 7 8.48 -5.85 17.31
CA ALA A 7 7.28 -5.03 17.19
C ALA A 7 6.01 -5.91 17.10
N PHE A 8 6.07 -7.02 16.37
CA PHE A 8 4.99 -7.98 16.28
C PHE A 8 4.67 -8.62 17.64
N ASP A 9 5.70 -9.13 18.34
CA ASP A 9 5.54 -9.77 19.66
C ASP A 9 4.97 -8.79 20.69
N ALA A 10 5.45 -7.54 20.69
CA ALA A 10 4.92 -6.50 21.56
C ALA A 10 3.45 -6.16 21.24
N GLN A 11 3.05 -6.16 19.96
CA GLN A 11 1.68 -5.91 19.57
C GLN A 11 0.77 -7.11 19.87
N LYS A 12 1.26 -8.34 19.69
CA LYS A 12 0.56 -9.56 20.10
C LYS A 12 0.24 -9.52 21.58
N ALA A 13 1.24 -9.27 22.43
CA ALA A 13 1.05 -9.18 23.89
C ALA A 13 0.02 -8.10 24.29
N ARG A 14 0.01 -6.94 23.61
CA ARG A 14 -1.00 -5.91 23.86
C ARG A 14 -2.41 -6.35 23.49
N LEU A 15 -2.56 -7.06 22.39
CA LEU A 15 -3.87 -7.59 21.95
C LEU A 15 -4.36 -8.69 22.88
N GLU A 16 -3.49 -9.60 23.33
CA GLU A 16 -3.81 -10.63 24.31
C GLU A 16 -4.30 -10.01 25.62
N ALA A 17 -3.59 -9.00 26.11
CA ALA A 17 -4.00 -8.27 27.32
C ALA A 17 -5.34 -7.53 27.12
N PHE A 18 -5.60 -6.96 25.96
CA PHE A 18 -6.84 -6.25 25.65
C PHE A 18 -8.04 -7.19 25.51
N LEU A 19 -7.84 -8.35 24.90
CA LEU A 19 -8.91 -9.33 24.66
C LEU A 19 -9.14 -10.27 25.86
N GLY A 20 -8.20 -10.30 26.81
CA GLY A 20 -8.25 -11.22 27.96
C GLY A 20 -8.02 -12.69 27.59
N ASN A 21 -7.55 -12.97 26.36
CA ASN A 21 -7.31 -14.32 25.85
C ASN A 21 -5.94 -14.42 25.19
N PRO A 22 -5.14 -15.47 25.51
CA PRO A 22 -3.89 -15.72 24.80
C PRO A 22 -4.19 -16.20 23.36
N PHE A 23 -3.43 -15.68 22.41
CA PHE A 23 -3.37 -16.26 21.07
C PHE A 23 -2.44 -17.47 21.12
N GLY A 24 -2.84 -18.65 20.99
CA GLY A 24 -2.00 -19.83 20.98
C GLY A 24 -0.73 -19.69 20.11
N ASP A 25 0.00 -20.77 19.91
CA ASP A 25 1.19 -20.78 19.07
C ASP A 25 0.87 -20.44 17.64
N ALA A 26 1.77 -19.72 16.96
CA ALA A 26 1.61 -19.36 15.56
C ALA A 26 1.68 -20.62 14.69
N VAL A 27 0.62 -20.95 13.97
CA VAL A 27 0.57 -22.06 13.03
C VAL A 27 1.54 -21.82 11.86
N LYS A 28 1.64 -20.56 11.41
CA LYS A 28 2.53 -20.14 10.33
C LYS A 28 2.89 -18.65 10.50
N THR A 29 4.16 -18.33 10.29
CA THR A 29 4.62 -16.94 10.28
C THR A 29 5.16 -16.60 8.90
N GLU A 30 4.62 -15.56 8.28
CA GLU A 30 5.07 -15.04 7.01
C GLU A 30 5.39 -13.54 7.15
N ALA A 31 6.42 -13.09 6.47
CA ALA A 31 6.77 -11.68 6.41
C ALA A 31 7.25 -11.32 5.00
N CYS A 32 6.81 -10.18 4.49
CA CYS A 32 7.28 -9.64 3.24
C CYS A 32 7.72 -8.18 3.39
N LEU A 33 8.63 -7.75 2.52
CA LEU A 33 9.01 -6.36 2.40
C LEU A 33 8.16 -5.72 1.31
N VAL A 34 7.42 -4.68 1.68
CA VAL A 34 6.64 -3.89 0.73
C VAL A 34 7.44 -2.64 0.37
N SER A 35 7.82 -2.53 -0.90
CA SER A 35 8.49 -1.34 -1.42
C SER A 35 7.46 -0.28 -1.78
N SER A 36 7.60 0.91 -1.18
CA SER A 36 6.70 2.03 -1.44
C SER A 36 7.44 3.14 -2.19
N PRO A 37 6.98 3.50 -3.40
CA PRO A 37 7.60 4.55 -4.19
C PRO A 37 7.62 5.90 -3.46
N ARG A 38 8.75 6.59 -3.51
CA ARG A 38 8.92 7.92 -2.89
C ARG A 38 8.96 9.03 -3.92
N VAL A 39 9.49 8.73 -5.10
CA VAL A 39 9.65 9.67 -6.22
C VAL A 39 9.09 9.06 -7.51
N MET A 40 8.89 9.90 -8.53
CA MET A 40 8.29 9.45 -9.80
C MET A 40 9.12 8.37 -10.54
N LYS A 41 10.42 8.36 -10.36
CA LYS A 41 11.33 7.36 -10.95
C LYS A 41 11.23 5.96 -10.33
N ASP A 42 10.63 5.87 -9.15
CA ASP A 42 10.45 4.58 -8.46
C ASP A 42 9.29 3.77 -9.06
N PHE A 43 8.46 4.40 -9.90
CA PHE A 43 7.42 3.70 -10.65
C PHE A 43 7.98 3.19 -11.97
N SER A 44 7.84 1.90 -12.21
CA SER A 44 8.22 1.27 -13.49
C SER A 44 7.01 0.63 -14.14
N THR A 45 6.76 0.96 -15.39
CA THR A 45 5.72 0.29 -16.22
C THR A 45 6.29 -0.88 -17.02
N GLY A 46 7.56 -1.20 -16.81
CA GLY A 46 8.29 -2.18 -17.59
C GLY A 46 9.06 -1.58 -18.77
N GLU A 47 9.70 -2.42 -19.54
CA GLU A 47 10.52 -2.05 -20.71
C GLU A 47 10.43 -3.13 -21.80
N GLY A 48 10.49 -2.72 -23.07
CA GLY A 48 10.43 -3.62 -24.21
C GLY A 48 9.12 -4.44 -24.23
N ARG A 49 9.23 -5.76 -24.14
CA ARG A 49 8.10 -6.69 -24.11
C ARG A 49 7.62 -7.03 -22.70
N VAL A 50 8.28 -6.50 -21.69
CA VAL A 50 7.93 -6.74 -20.28
C VAL A 50 7.08 -5.58 -19.78
N PHE A 51 5.87 -5.88 -19.31
CA PHE A 51 4.97 -4.91 -18.69
C PHE A 51 4.85 -5.21 -17.20
N LEU A 52 4.95 -4.17 -16.39
CA LEU A 52 4.77 -4.25 -14.94
C LEU A 52 3.44 -3.57 -14.56
N LEU A 53 2.70 -4.19 -13.66
CA LEU A 53 1.44 -3.65 -13.14
C LEU A 53 1.34 -3.86 -11.62
N GLY A 54 0.40 -3.20 -10.98
CA GLY A 54 0.19 -3.34 -9.54
C GLY A 54 1.42 -3.00 -8.72
N GLU A 55 1.68 -3.80 -7.70
CA GLU A 55 2.82 -3.61 -6.79
C GLU A 55 4.18 -3.74 -7.49
N ALA A 56 4.30 -4.64 -8.48
CA ALA A 56 5.52 -4.79 -9.26
C ALA A 56 5.89 -3.51 -10.02
N ALA A 57 4.90 -2.70 -10.42
CA ALA A 57 5.10 -1.39 -11.02
C ALA A 57 5.28 -0.26 -9.97
N GLY A 58 5.23 -0.58 -8.68
CA GLY A 58 5.22 0.37 -7.60
C GLY A 58 3.83 0.99 -7.35
N PHE A 59 2.75 0.45 -7.90
CA PHE A 59 1.41 1.03 -7.75
C PHE A 59 0.76 0.62 -6.44
N ILE A 60 1.37 1.04 -5.35
CA ILE A 60 0.90 0.84 -3.98
C ILE A 60 0.78 2.18 -3.24
N SER A 61 -0.23 2.30 -2.39
CA SER A 61 -0.42 3.49 -1.56
C SER A 61 0.62 3.54 -0.46
N ALA A 62 1.46 4.58 -0.45
CA ALA A 62 2.49 4.75 0.56
C ALA A 62 1.95 5.01 1.99
N SER A 63 0.69 5.44 2.13
CA SER A 63 0.07 5.76 3.41
C SER A 63 -0.75 4.63 4.01
N SER A 64 -1.37 3.79 3.18
CA SER A 64 -2.23 2.68 3.62
C SER A 64 -1.70 1.30 3.26
N PHE A 65 -0.65 1.23 2.44
CA PHE A 65 -0.12 -0.01 1.84
C PHE A 65 -1.18 -0.83 1.07
N GLU A 66 -2.26 -0.17 0.66
CA GLU A 66 -3.29 -0.76 -0.18
C GLU A 66 -2.83 -0.70 -1.64
N GLY A 67 -2.84 -1.83 -2.32
CA GLY A 67 -2.41 -1.99 -3.71
C GLY A 67 -3.44 -2.66 -4.62
N LEU A 68 -4.47 -3.30 -4.06
CA LEU A 68 -5.43 -4.10 -4.82
C LEU A 68 -6.16 -3.28 -5.90
N SER A 69 -6.75 -2.14 -5.52
CA SER A 69 -7.43 -1.26 -6.47
C SER A 69 -6.47 -0.76 -7.55
N SER A 70 -5.23 -0.40 -7.17
CA SER A 70 -4.21 0.06 -8.11
C SER A 70 -3.79 -1.06 -9.07
N ALA A 71 -3.71 -2.31 -8.61
CA ALA A 71 -3.41 -3.47 -9.44
C ALA A 71 -4.51 -3.70 -10.48
N MET A 72 -5.78 -3.69 -10.07
CA MET A 72 -6.92 -3.84 -10.97
C MET A 72 -6.99 -2.72 -12.01
N TYR A 73 -6.84 -1.45 -11.59
CA TYR A 73 -6.86 -0.32 -12.52
C TYR A 73 -5.68 -0.35 -13.49
N SER A 74 -4.47 -0.66 -13.03
CA SER A 74 -3.31 -0.75 -13.92
C SER A 74 -3.42 -1.92 -14.89
N GLY A 75 -3.99 -3.05 -14.48
CA GLY A 75 -4.30 -4.18 -15.35
C GLY A 75 -5.27 -3.81 -16.47
N LYS A 76 -6.38 -3.13 -16.12
CA LYS A 76 -7.32 -2.59 -17.13
C LYS A 76 -6.62 -1.62 -18.08
N MET A 77 -5.84 -0.66 -17.57
CA MET A 77 -5.12 0.31 -18.39
C MET A 77 -4.11 -0.36 -19.32
N LEU A 78 -3.47 -1.45 -18.89
CA LEU A 78 -2.57 -2.24 -19.71
C LEU A 78 -3.32 -2.97 -20.82
N ALA A 79 -4.43 -3.63 -20.49
CA ALA A 79 -5.26 -4.30 -21.47
C ALA A 79 -5.75 -3.34 -22.57
N ASP A 80 -6.26 -2.16 -22.17
CA ASP A 80 -6.68 -1.10 -23.09
C ASP A 80 -5.52 -0.54 -23.92
N ALA A 81 -4.30 -0.54 -23.39
CA ALA A 81 -3.11 -0.08 -24.12
C ALA A 81 -2.68 -1.11 -25.17
N ILE A 82 -2.67 -2.39 -24.82
CA ILE A 82 -2.32 -3.48 -25.76
C ILE A 82 -3.35 -3.58 -26.87
N ALA A 83 -4.65 -3.57 -26.54
CA ALA A 83 -5.72 -3.67 -27.52
C ALA A 83 -5.73 -2.51 -28.54
N GLY A 84 -5.28 -1.33 -28.13
CA GLY A 84 -5.25 -0.14 -29.00
C GLY A 84 -3.90 0.12 -29.67
N SER A 85 -2.95 -0.80 -29.63
CA SER A 85 -1.59 -0.62 -30.14
C SER A 85 -1.25 -1.64 -31.21
N THR A 86 -0.39 -1.24 -32.15
CA THR A 86 0.07 -2.09 -33.27
C THR A 86 1.45 -2.71 -32.99
N SER A 87 2.17 -2.17 -32.01
CA SER A 87 3.50 -2.67 -31.59
C SER A 87 3.64 -2.66 -30.07
N TYR A 88 4.64 -3.38 -29.57
CA TYR A 88 4.96 -3.39 -28.13
C TYR A 88 5.42 -2.01 -27.65
N GLU A 89 6.14 -1.27 -28.46
CA GLU A 89 6.62 0.08 -28.17
C GLU A 89 5.46 1.06 -28.06
N ASP A 90 4.45 0.94 -28.93
CA ASP A 90 3.22 1.73 -28.88
C ASP A 90 2.43 1.41 -27.62
N ALA A 91 2.28 0.13 -27.30
CA ALA A 91 1.59 -0.32 -26.09
C ALA A 91 2.30 0.21 -24.83
N GLN A 92 3.63 0.17 -24.78
CA GLN A 92 4.40 0.73 -23.67
C GLN A 92 4.18 2.24 -23.50
N ARG A 93 4.25 2.99 -24.62
CA ARG A 93 3.98 4.43 -24.58
C ARG A 93 2.56 4.74 -24.12
N ALA A 94 1.57 4.03 -24.68
CA ALA A 94 0.17 4.17 -24.32
C ALA A 94 -0.09 3.84 -22.84
N TYR A 95 0.46 2.74 -22.34
CA TYR A 95 0.33 2.33 -20.95
C TYR A 95 1.00 3.33 -19.99
N ARG A 96 2.20 3.77 -20.31
CA ARG A 96 2.90 4.81 -19.54
C ARG A 96 2.12 6.11 -19.48
N LYS A 97 1.46 6.50 -20.59
CA LYS A 97 0.58 7.69 -20.64
C LYS A 97 -0.68 7.49 -19.79
N LYS A 98 -1.38 6.36 -19.96
CA LYS A 98 -2.61 6.04 -19.21
C LYS A 98 -2.37 6.00 -17.70
N THR A 99 -1.24 5.43 -17.23
CA THR A 99 -0.91 5.33 -15.80
C THR A 99 -0.37 6.61 -15.17
N ARG A 100 -0.19 7.71 -15.94
CA ARG A 100 0.38 8.96 -15.42
C ARG A 100 -0.41 9.54 -14.25
N SER A 101 -1.74 9.58 -14.37
CA SER A 101 -2.63 10.10 -13.31
C SER A 101 -2.60 9.22 -12.06
N LEU A 102 -2.55 7.89 -12.23
CA LEU A 102 -2.41 6.94 -11.13
C LEU A 102 -1.09 7.17 -10.37
N ARG A 103 0.03 7.26 -11.09
CA ARG A 103 1.35 7.53 -10.50
C ARG A 103 1.38 8.87 -9.75
N LEU A 104 0.80 9.92 -10.32
CA LEU A 104 0.73 11.22 -9.67
C LEU A 104 -0.09 11.15 -8.37
N ARG A 105 -1.25 10.51 -8.41
CA ARG A 105 -2.11 10.31 -7.23
C ARG A 105 -1.41 9.50 -6.12
N LEU A 106 -0.71 8.43 -6.49
CA LEU A 106 0.05 7.62 -5.53
C LEU A 106 1.22 8.39 -4.93
N ARG A 107 1.91 9.21 -5.72
CA ARG A 107 2.94 10.12 -5.22
C ARG A 107 2.39 11.14 -4.23
N MET A 108 1.23 11.72 -4.50
CA MET A 108 0.58 12.64 -3.56
C MET A 108 0.25 11.97 -2.23
N LYS A 109 -0.11 10.69 -2.24
CA LYS A 109 -0.29 9.89 -1.01
C LYS A 109 1.02 9.68 -0.25
N SER A 110 2.19 9.70 -0.90
CA SER A 110 3.48 9.58 -0.22
C SER A 110 3.80 10.79 0.67
N VAL A 111 3.30 11.97 0.32
CA VAL A 111 3.41 13.18 1.16
C VAL A 111 2.67 12.98 2.49
N LYS A 112 1.48 12.40 2.46
CA LYS A 112 0.71 12.08 3.68
C LYS A 112 1.46 11.13 4.60
N ARG A 113 2.23 10.19 4.05
CA ARG A 113 3.07 9.29 4.85
C ARG A 113 4.04 10.03 5.74
N ALA A 114 4.69 11.10 5.25
CA ALA A 114 5.63 11.88 6.04
C ALA A 114 4.98 12.41 7.32
N PHE A 115 3.73 12.90 7.21
CA PHE A 115 2.97 13.37 8.37
C PHE A 115 2.53 12.23 9.29
N LEU A 116 2.09 11.11 8.74
CA LEU A 116 1.61 9.96 9.53
C LEU A 116 2.75 9.21 10.23
N CYS A 117 3.95 9.20 9.65
CA CYS A 117 5.10 8.50 10.21
C CYS A 117 5.91 9.35 11.20
N THR A 118 5.73 10.67 11.24
CA THR A 118 6.39 11.53 12.22
C THR A 118 5.63 11.43 13.57
N PRO A 119 6.29 11.08 14.69
CA PRO A 119 5.59 10.83 15.96
C PRO A 119 4.75 12.01 16.45
N PHE A 120 5.25 13.23 16.28
CA PHE A 120 4.55 14.45 16.70
C PHE A 120 3.27 14.69 15.90
N THR A 121 3.34 14.71 14.58
CA THR A 121 2.18 14.95 13.71
C THR A 121 1.17 13.81 13.79
N ARG A 122 1.64 12.57 13.91
CA ARG A 122 0.78 11.41 14.17
C ARG A 122 -0.04 11.57 15.45
N LYS A 123 0.61 11.98 16.56
CA LYS A 123 -0.07 12.21 17.83
C LYS A 123 -1.15 13.30 17.72
N LEU A 124 -0.87 14.37 16.96
CA LEU A 124 -1.82 15.45 16.70
C LEU A 124 -3.03 14.97 15.87
N ILE A 125 -2.77 14.22 14.78
CA ILE A 125 -3.82 13.65 13.93
C ILE A 125 -4.71 12.68 14.72
N MET A 126 -4.12 11.83 15.55
CA MET A 126 -4.88 10.90 16.37
C MET A 126 -5.72 11.61 17.44
N LYS A 127 -5.21 12.70 18.03
CA LYS A 127 -5.98 13.53 18.96
C LYS A 127 -7.16 14.24 18.31
N SER A 128 -7.04 14.63 17.04
CA SER A 128 -8.08 15.33 16.29
C SER A 128 -9.31 14.44 15.96
N GLY A 129 -9.21 13.14 16.10
CA GLY A 129 -10.29 12.20 15.78
C GLY A 129 -10.62 12.06 14.28
N ILE A 130 -9.94 12.78 13.39
CA ILE A 130 -10.24 12.81 11.94
C ILE A 130 -10.12 11.43 11.29
N GLN A 131 -9.31 10.52 11.84
CA GLN A 131 -9.12 9.17 11.33
C GLN A 131 -9.46 8.08 12.35
N SER A 132 -10.20 8.41 13.40
CA SER A 132 -10.62 7.42 14.37
C SER A 132 -11.77 6.58 13.81
N ILE A 133 -11.56 5.27 13.74
CA ILE A 133 -12.64 4.32 13.64
C ILE A 133 -13.34 4.38 15.02
N ARG A 134 -14.60 4.79 15.07
CA ARG A 134 -15.38 4.69 16.32
C ARG A 134 -15.47 3.20 16.67
N PRO A 135 -14.94 2.76 17.83
CA PRO A 135 -15.17 1.40 18.25
C PRO A 135 -16.68 1.18 18.32
N PHE A 136 -17.16 0.06 17.80
CA PHE A 136 -18.55 -0.33 17.99
C PHE A 136 -18.85 -0.24 19.48
N ALA A 137 -19.90 0.50 19.84
CA ALA A 137 -20.38 0.51 21.21
C ALA A 137 -20.57 -0.95 21.62
N LYS A 138 -19.98 -1.34 22.76
CA LYS A 138 -20.26 -2.66 23.34
C LYS A 138 -21.78 -2.74 23.48
N HIS A 139 -22.42 -3.49 22.60
CA HIS A 139 -23.76 -3.94 22.90
C HIS A 139 -23.62 -4.85 24.14
N ASN A 140 -24.18 -4.41 25.25
CA ASN A 140 -24.35 -5.24 26.42
C ASN A 140 -25.13 -6.49 25.97
N LEU A 141 -24.44 -7.62 25.92
CA LEU A 141 -25.04 -8.93 25.96
C LEU A 141 -25.28 -9.30 27.43
#